data_623afe1787b016fb67a591ad7f6fe258
#
_entry.id   623afe1787b016fb67a591ad7f6fe258
#
_cell.length_a   1.000
_cell.length_b   1.000
_cell.length_c   1.000
_cell.angle_alpha   90.00
_cell.angle_beta   90.00
_cell.angle_gamma   90.00
#
_symmetry.space_group_name_H-M   'P 1'
#
loop_
_entity.id
_entity.type
_entity.pdbx_description
1 polymer ?
#
loop_
_entity_poly.entity_id
_entity_poly.type
_entity_poly.pdbx_seq_one_letter_code
_entity_poly.pdbx_strand_id
1 'polypeptide(L)'
;MLKKEFTIVNKLGLHARAAALLVQLAGSFSSEITISKENLTINCKSIMGVLMLAAAQHTVIVVEVVGEDETAALAALAGLIEDGFGELDGD
;
A
#
# COMPACT_ATOMS: atom_id res chain seq x y z
N MET A 1 -10.22 10.63 -9.12
CA MET A 1 -8.89 10.01 -9.01
C MET A 1 -8.07 10.73 -7.94
N LEU A 2 -7.52 9.96 -6.99
CA LEU A 2 -6.68 10.49 -5.93
C LEU A 2 -5.32 9.81 -6.00
N LYS A 3 -4.27 10.55 -5.66
CA LYS A 3 -2.90 10.06 -5.76
C LYS A 3 -2.09 10.64 -4.62
N LYS A 4 -1.32 9.81 -3.92
CA LYS A 4 -0.52 10.28 -2.79
C LYS A 4 0.76 9.47 -2.65
N GLU A 5 1.83 10.16 -2.28
CA GLU A 5 3.11 9.52 -1.95
C GLU A 5 3.13 9.10 -0.49
N PHE A 6 3.76 7.97 -0.24
CA PHE A 6 4.02 7.48 1.11
C PHE A 6 5.45 6.98 1.20
N THR A 7 6.01 7.06 2.39
CA THR A 7 7.31 6.44 2.69
C THR A 7 7.04 5.21 3.54
N ILE A 8 7.64 4.08 3.16
CA ILE A 8 7.53 2.85 3.95
C ILE A 8 8.32 3.05 5.24
N VAL A 9 7.65 2.96 6.38
CA VAL A 9 8.24 3.29 7.69
C VAL A 9 8.60 2.07 8.53
N ASN A 10 8.01 0.90 8.23
CA ASN A 10 8.31 -0.31 9.01
C ASN A 10 9.60 -0.96 8.53
N LYS A 11 10.31 -1.55 9.48
CA LYS A 11 11.65 -2.09 9.27
C LYS A 11 11.71 -3.13 8.16
N LEU A 12 10.73 -4.02 8.11
CA LEU A 12 10.71 -5.14 7.16
C LEU A 12 10.12 -4.78 5.80
N GLY A 13 9.57 -3.57 5.64
CA GLY A 13 8.98 -3.13 4.38
C GLY A 13 7.75 -3.94 4.01
N LEU A 14 7.49 -4.05 2.71
CA LEU A 14 6.32 -4.79 2.20
C LEU A 14 6.62 -6.29 2.09
N HIS A 15 6.94 -6.91 3.24
CA HIS A 15 7.12 -8.36 3.33
C HIS A 15 5.75 -9.06 3.25
N ALA A 16 5.75 -10.39 3.28
CA ALA A 16 4.53 -11.19 3.03
C ALA A 16 3.35 -10.79 3.93
N ARG A 17 3.58 -10.60 5.24
CA ARG A 17 2.51 -10.24 6.17
C ARG A 17 1.96 -8.84 5.87
N ALA A 18 2.85 -7.87 5.67
CA ALA A 18 2.45 -6.50 5.36
C ALA A 18 1.71 -6.45 4.03
N ALA A 19 2.21 -7.17 3.02
CA ALA A 19 1.57 -7.25 1.72
C ALA A 19 0.16 -7.85 1.83
N ALA A 20 -0.01 -8.89 2.64
CA ALA A 20 -1.32 -9.51 2.84
C ALA A 20 -2.31 -8.53 3.46
N LEU A 21 -1.88 -7.78 4.48
CA LEU A 21 -2.73 -6.76 5.11
C LEU A 21 -3.14 -5.69 4.10
N LEU A 22 -2.20 -5.24 3.29
CA LEU A 22 -2.47 -4.20 2.30
C LEU A 22 -3.45 -4.67 1.24
N VAL A 23 -3.25 -5.88 0.73
CA VAL A 23 -4.11 -6.48 -0.30
C VAL A 23 -5.52 -6.70 0.23
N GLN A 24 -5.65 -7.20 1.46
CA GLN A 24 -6.96 -7.42 2.08
C GLN A 24 -7.71 -6.11 2.25
N LEU A 25 -7.02 -5.07 2.73
CA LEU A 25 -7.65 -3.77 2.90
C LEU A 25 -8.07 -3.19 1.56
N ALA A 26 -7.18 -3.21 0.57
CA ALA A 26 -7.48 -2.71 -0.77
C ALA A 26 -8.67 -3.45 -1.39
N GLY A 27 -8.76 -4.76 -1.17
CA GLY A 27 -9.83 -5.59 -1.70
C GLY A 27 -11.20 -5.28 -1.11
N SER A 28 -11.26 -4.59 0.03
CA SER A 28 -12.54 -4.22 0.64
C SER A 28 -13.18 -3.00 -0.01
N PHE A 29 -12.48 -2.33 -0.91
CA PHE A 29 -13.01 -1.16 -1.64
C PHE A 29 -13.27 -1.51 -3.09
N SER A 30 -14.25 -0.84 -3.69
CA SER A 30 -14.58 -1.07 -5.10
C SER A 30 -13.65 -0.31 -6.05
N SER A 31 -12.98 0.73 -5.57
CA SER A 31 -12.07 1.53 -6.39
C SER A 31 -10.93 0.69 -6.93
N GLU A 32 -10.39 1.10 -8.08
CA GLU A 32 -9.14 0.56 -8.59
C GLU A 32 -8.00 1.21 -7.82
N ILE A 33 -7.07 0.39 -7.34
CA ILE A 33 -5.96 0.86 -6.50
C ILE A 33 -4.66 0.32 -7.07
N THR A 34 -3.73 1.22 -7.37
CA THR A 34 -2.40 0.85 -7.86
C THR A 34 -1.34 1.42 -6.94
N ILE A 35 -0.21 0.74 -6.88
CA ILE A 35 0.99 1.20 -6.18
C ILE A 35 2.13 1.22 -7.16
N SER A 36 2.91 2.29 -7.12
CA SER A 36 4.08 2.44 -7.98
C SER A 36 5.33 2.66 -7.13
N LYS A 37 6.42 2.12 -7.59
CA LYS A 37 7.76 2.37 -7.07
C LYS A 37 8.66 2.53 -8.29
N GLU A 38 9.24 3.71 -8.44
CA GLU A 38 10.02 4.02 -9.64
C GLU A 38 9.19 3.77 -10.90
N ASN A 39 9.63 2.90 -11.79
CA ASN A 39 8.93 2.62 -13.06
C ASN A 39 7.96 1.44 -12.98
N LEU A 40 7.85 0.79 -11.83
CA LEU A 40 6.98 -0.37 -11.67
C LEU A 40 5.66 0.04 -11.04
N THR A 41 4.55 -0.26 -11.72
CA THR A 41 3.20 -0.03 -11.21
C THR A 41 2.49 -1.36 -11.14
N ILE A 42 1.87 -1.66 -9.98
CA ILE A 42 1.19 -2.92 -9.76
C ILE A 42 -0.22 -2.67 -9.21
N ASN A 43 -1.06 -3.71 -9.32
CA ASN A 43 -2.40 -3.70 -8.75
C ASN A 43 -2.31 -3.99 -7.25
N CYS A 44 -2.78 -3.05 -6.42
CA CYS A 44 -2.72 -3.19 -4.96
C CYS A 44 -3.59 -4.33 -4.43
N LYS A 45 -4.48 -4.89 -5.26
CA LYS A 45 -5.32 -6.02 -4.88
C LYS A 45 -4.67 -7.37 -5.21
N SER A 46 -3.44 -7.35 -5.74
CA SER A 46 -2.68 -8.55 -6.10
C SER A 46 -1.53 -8.74 -5.13
N ILE A 47 -1.56 -9.84 -4.34
CA ILE A 47 -0.49 -10.15 -3.40
C ILE A 47 0.86 -10.31 -4.12
N MET A 48 0.84 -10.98 -5.27
CA MET A 48 2.07 -11.17 -6.05
C MET A 48 2.61 -9.84 -6.56
N GLY A 49 1.72 -8.95 -7.03
CA GLY A 49 2.12 -7.62 -7.48
C GLY A 49 2.78 -6.82 -6.37
N VAL A 50 2.16 -6.80 -5.20
CA VAL A 50 2.70 -6.06 -4.05
C VAL A 50 4.06 -6.61 -3.63
N LEU A 51 4.21 -7.95 -3.61
CA LEU A 51 5.50 -8.57 -3.27
C LEU A 51 6.56 -8.25 -4.32
N MET A 52 6.18 -8.23 -5.61
CA MET A 52 7.11 -7.89 -6.68
C MET A 52 7.63 -6.47 -6.59
N LEU A 53 6.86 -5.58 -5.97
CA LEU A 53 7.29 -4.19 -5.78
C LEU A 53 8.54 -4.13 -4.89
N ALA A 54 8.68 -5.07 -3.96
CA ALA A 54 9.83 -5.20 -3.09
C ALA A 54 10.21 -3.89 -2.37
N ALA A 55 9.19 -3.16 -1.89
CA ALA A 55 9.42 -1.86 -1.26
C ALA A 55 9.97 -2.04 0.15
N ALA A 56 11.23 -1.66 0.34
CA ALA A 56 11.92 -1.74 1.63
C ALA A 56 11.63 -0.51 2.49
N GLN A 57 12.04 -0.56 3.75
CA GLN A 57 11.96 0.60 4.63
C GLN A 57 12.61 1.82 3.95
N HIS A 58 12.00 2.98 4.12
CA HIS A 58 12.43 4.27 3.57
C HIS A 58 12.18 4.45 2.06
N THR A 59 11.64 3.43 1.39
CA THR A 59 11.25 3.53 -0.02
C THR A 59 10.01 4.43 -0.14
N VAL A 60 10.01 5.30 -1.14
CA VAL A 60 8.84 6.11 -1.48
C VAL A 60 8.00 5.35 -2.49
N ILE A 61 6.71 5.21 -2.19
CA ILE A 61 5.73 4.60 -3.08
C ILE A 61 4.63 5.61 -3.39
N VAL A 62 3.96 5.42 -4.52
CA VAL A 62 2.82 6.26 -4.91
C VAL A 62 1.58 5.38 -4.99
N VAL A 63 0.55 5.77 -4.27
CA VAL A 63 -0.74 5.08 -4.28
C VAL A 63 -1.73 5.92 -5.08
N GLU A 64 -2.36 5.31 -6.08
CA GLU A 64 -3.38 5.96 -6.89
C GLU A 64 -4.69 5.19 -6.76
N VAL A 65 -5.78 5.91 -6.51
CA VAL A 65 -7.10 5.32 -6.26
C VAL A 65 -8.12 5.97 -7.18
N VAL A 66 -8.91 5.16 -7.89
CA VAL A 66 -9.92 5.64 -8.84
C VAL A 66 -11.23 4.88 -8.60
N GLY A 67 -12.30 5.58 -8.24
CA GLY A 67 -13.60 4.96 -8.05
C GLY A 67 -14.50 5.74 -7.11
N GLU A 68 -15.70 5.20 -6.88
CA GLU A 68 -16.70 5.87 -6.06
C GLU A 68 -16.27 6.03 -4.61
N ASP A 69 -15.56 5.04 -4.05
CA ASP A 69 -15.12 5.07 -2.67
C ASP A 69 -13.64 5.46 -2.53
N GLU A 70 -13.11 6.19 -3.52
CA GLU A 70 -11.69 6.51 -3.56
C GLU A 70 -11.20 7.30 -2.34
N THR A 71 -12.01 8.21 -1.82
CA THR A 71 -11.63 9.01 -0.65
C THR A 71 -11.48 8.13 0.59
N ALA A 72 -12.47 7.26 0.83
CA ALA A 72 -12.42 6.34 1.96
C ALA A 72 -11.28 5.33 1.81
N ALA A 73 -11.07 4.84 0.58
CA ALA A 73 -10.02 3.88 0.30
C ALA A 73 -8.64 4.47 0.56
N LEU A 74 -8.38 5.67 0.06
CA LEU A 74 -7.08 6.30 0.27
C LEU A 74 -6.83 6.58 1.75
N ALA A 75 -7.84 7.04 2.48
CA ALA A 75 -7.71 7.30 3.91
C ALA A 75 -7.37 6.02 4.68
N ALA A 76 -8.04 4.91 4.35
CA ALA A 76 -7.78 3.63 5.00
C ALA A 76 -6.38 3.12 4.71
N LEU A 77 -5.95 3.20 3.44
CA LEU A 77 -4.62 2.76 3.04
C LEU A 77 -3.54 3.63 3.69
N ALA A 78 -3.77 4.94 3.76
CA ALA A 78 -2.85 5.86 4.43
C ALA A 78 -2.66 5.47 5.89
N GLY A 79 -3.75 5.16 6.58
CA GLY A 79 -3.69 4.74 7.98
C GLY A 79 -2.83 3.49 8.17
N LEU A 80 -3.03 2.50 7.32
CA LEU A 80 -2.27 1.25 7.41
C LEU A 80 -0.78 1.46 7.13
N ILE A 81 -0.46 2.20 6.06
CA ILE A 81 0.93 2.43 5.65
C ILE A 81 1.66 3.28 6.69
N GLU A 82 1.02 4.35 7.15
CA GLU A 82 1.63 5.28 8.12
C GLU A 82 1.77 4.65 9.49
N ASP A 83 0.93 3.67 9.82
CA ASP A 83 1.04 2.89 11.05
C ASP A 83 2.12 1.81 10.96
N GLY A 84 2.81 1.72 9.83
CA GLY A 84 3.85 0.70 9.63
C GLY A 84 3.30 -0.70 9.63
N PHE A 85 2.06 -0.88 9.17
CA PHE A 85 1.39 -2.19 9.11
C PHE A 85 1.28 -2.83 10.50
N GLY A 86 1.21 -2.00 11.53
CA GLY A 86 1.11 -2.49 12.90
C GLY A 86 2.41 -3.01 13.48
N GLU A 87 3.55 -2.73 12.86
CA GLU A 87 4.85 -3.31 13.25
C GLU A 87 5.78 -2.37 14.01
N LEU A 88 5.43 -1.08 14.09
CA LEU A 88 6.38 -0.09 14.63
C LEU A 88 6.78 -0.35 16.08
N ASP A 89 5.83 -0.79 16.91
CA ASP A 89 6.10 -1.03 18.32
C ASP A 89 6.71 -2.40 18.60
N GLY A 90 6.63 -3.31 17.66
CA GLY A 90 7.08 -4.68 17.81
C GLY A 90 8.45 -4.96 17.20
N ASP A 91 9.00 -3.97 16.55
CA ASP A 91 10.28 -4.13 15.84
C ASP A 91 11.49 -4.04 16.80
#